data_81a8b6996bfe1c760cc44f0906936289
#
_entry.id   81a8b6996bfe1c760cc44f0906936289
#
_cell.length_a   1.000
_cell.length_b   1.000
_cell.length_c   1.000
_cell.angle_alpha   90.00
_cell.angle_beta   90.00
_cell.angle_gamma   90.00
#
_symmetry.space_group_name_H-M   'P 1'
#
loop_
_entity.id
_entity.type
_entity.pdbx_description
1 polymer ?
#
loop_
_entity_poly.entity_id
_entity_poly.type
_entity_poly.pdbx_seq_one_letter_code
_entity_poly.pdbx_strand_id
1 'polypeptide(L)'
;MSNKAKKISWTAALVAAGLYAAPAASEVRLMSYNIHHCAGADKRVDVRRVAEAISREKPDFVGLNEVDQCALRSHGIDMPEELGRLTGLHATFAQAIPLQGGGYGNAVLSREKPLSVLRVPLPGREPRVLLLCEFADFWFGTAHFALQETNRLETVEIIRRVVNEKAASKPMFITGDWNCQPESAPIASLRTFMAIISNEKCRTFHGFKKHAPDTVSCIDYIAVDRGAAARVKVKESHVTPDEMTSDHNPIVVTIDLTKGPGHLH
;
A
#
# COMPACT_ATOMS: atom_id res chain seq x y z
N MET A 1 -20.72 -37.07 77.77
CA MET A 1 -20.55 -35.73 77.12
C MET A 1 -19.72 -35.95 75.85
N SER A 2 -20.40 -35.97 74.71
CA SER A 2 -19.74 -36.28 73.42
C SER A 2 -19.47 -34.97 72.64
N ASN A 3 -18.19 -34.72 72.39
CA ASN A 3 -17.75 -33.55 71.60
C ASN A 3 -17.63 -33.95 70.12
N LYS A 4 -18.62 -33.49 69.29
CA LYS A 4 -18.61 -33.65 67.83
C LYS A 4 -17.78 -32.51 67.22
N ALA A 5 -16.57 -32.83 66.73
CA ALA A 5 -15.78 -31.95 65.91
C ALA A 5 -16.42 -31.80 64.50
N LYS A 6 -16.78 -30.58 64.08
CA LYS A 6 -17.22 -30.29 62.72
C LYS A 6 -16.00 -30.21 61.80
N LYS A 7 -15.96 -31.10 60.81
CA LYS A 7 -15.02 -30.98 59.66
C LYS A 7 -15.46 -29.87 58.72
N ILE A 8 -14.66 -28.84 58.53
CA ILE A 8 -14.83 -27.81 57.49
C ILE A 8 -14.18 -28.35 56.21
N SER A 9 -14.99 -28.58 55.22
CA SER A 9 -14.55 -28.99 53.88
C SER A 9 -14.21 -27.72 53.07
N TRP A 10 -12.94 -27.55 52.71
CA TRP A 10 -12.50 -26.51 51.78
C TRP A 10 -12.61 -27.07 50.36
N THR A 11 -13.64 -26.63 49.63
CA THR A 11 -13.74 -26.85 48.18
C THR A 11 -12.85 -25.81 47.48
N ALA A 12 -11.73 -26.27 46.93
CA ALA A 12 -10.88 -25.44 46.09
C ALA A 12 -11.58 -25.17 44.74
N ALA A 13 -11.99 -23.93 44.51
CA ALA A 13 -12.44 -23.50 43.22
C ALA A 13 -11.23 -23.38 42.27
N LEU A 14 -11.14 -24.32 41.32
CA LEU A 14 -10.23 -24.23 40.18
C LEU A 14 -10.71 -23.07 39.28
N VAL A 15 -10.02 -21.93 39.37
CA VAL A 15 -10.14 -20.87 38.36
C VAL A 15 -9.43 -21.36 37.11
N ALA A 16 -10.17 -21.83 36.13
CA ALA A 16 -9.63 -22.09 34.80
C ALA A 16 -9.22 -20.75 34.16
N ALA A 17 -7.92 -20.43 34.18
CA ALA A 17 -7.34 -19.39 33.38
C ALA A 17 -7.48 -19.81 31.92
N GLY A 18 -8.50 -19.29 31.26
CA GLY A 18 -8.65 -19.41 29.81
C GLY A 18 -7.42 -18.77 29.15
N LEU A 19 -6.57 -19.58 28.54
CA LEU A 19 -5.54 -19.13 27.64
C LEU A 19 -6.25 -18.45 26.44
N TYR A 20 -6.38 -17.13 26.50
CA TYR A 20 -6.73 -16.36 25.31
C TYR A 20 -5.56 -16.54 24.32
N ALA A 21 -5.73 -17.41 23.33
CA ALA A 21 -4.83 -17.48 22.20
C ALA A 21 -4.86 -16.08 21.54
N ALA A 22 -3.69 -15.44 21.44
CA ALA A 22 -3.57 -14.20 20.70
C ALA A 22 -4.08 -14.46 19.27
N PRO A 23 -4.86 -13.53 18.67
CA PRO A 23 -5.35 -13.71 17.32
C PRO A 23 -4.15 -13.93 16.39
N ALA A 24 -4.25 -14.94 15.53
CA ALA A 24 -3.19 -15.29 14.59
C ALA A 24 -2.88 -14.10 13.70
N ALA A 25 -1.61 -13.66 13.69
CA ALA A 25 -1.14 -12.67 12.75
C ALA A 25 -1.00 -13.31 11.37
N SER A 26 -1.40 -12.60 10.32
CA SER A 26 -1.15 -13.00 8.93
C SER A 26 0.01 -12.18 8.37
N GLU A 27 0.98 -12.86 7.77
CA GLU A 27 2.03 -12.19 7.02
C GLU A 27 1.45 -11.65 5.70
N VAL A 28 1.74 -10.40 5.40
CA VAL A 28 1.30 -9.72 4.17
C VAL A 28 2.46 -8.94 3.59
N ARG A 29 2.69 -9.09 2.29
CA ARG A 29 3.73 -8.37 1.55
C ARG A 29 3.11 -7.31 0.66
N LEU A 30 3.42 -6.05 0.95
CA LEU A 30 2.92 -4.86 0.28
C LEU A 30 4.02 -4.25 -0.58
N MET A 31 3.65 -3.77 -1.77
CA MET A 31 4.59 -3.13 -2.71
C MET A 31 3.98 -1.82 -3.22
N SER A 32 4.83 -0.80 -3.40
CA SER A 32 4.53 0.43 -4.13
C SER A 32 5.49 0.56 -5.30
N TYR A 33 4.98 0.85 -6.50
CA TYR A 33 5.81 0.98 -7.68
C TYR A 33 5.22 1.96 -8.71
N ASN A 34 5.89 3.08 -8.95
CA ASN A 34 5.65 3.89 -10.14
C ASN A 34 6.34 3.19 -11.33
N ILE A 35 5.56 2.77 -12.33
CA ILE A 35 6.04 1.93 -13.43
C ILE A 35 6.39 2.71 -14.69
N HIS A 36 6.29 4.05 -14.64
CA HIS A 36 6.60 4.91 -15.80
C HIS A 36 5.97 4.37 -17.11
N HIS A 37 4.66 4.06 -17.09
CA HIS A 37 3.93 3.42 -18.20
C HIS A 37 4.70 2.27 -18.89
N CYS A 38 5.44 1.49 -18.10
CA CYS A 38 6.31 0.39 -18.53
C CYS A 38 7.44 0.79 -19.51
N ALA A 39 7.75 2.09 -19.65
CA ALA A 39 8.85 2.57 -20.48
C ALA A 39 10.14 2.60 -19.65
N GLY A 40 11.09 1.75 -20.02
CA GLY A 40 12.38 1.65 -19.33
C GLY A 40 13.41 2.70 -19.79
N ALA A 41 14.63 2.60 -19.25
CA ALA A 41 15.78 3.44 -19.61
C ALA A 41 16.10 3.40 -21.11
N ASP A 42 15.77 2.31 -21.79
CA ASP A 42 15.87 2.11 -23.22
C ASP A 42 14.72 2.74 -24.03
N LYS A 43 13.79 3.41 -23.34
CA LYS A 43 12.57 4.04 -23.90
C LYS A 43 11.62 3.04 -24.57
N ARG A 44 11.74 1.74 -24.30
CA ARG A 44 10.82 0.73 -24.79
C ARG A 44 9.76 0.43 -23.76
N VAL A 45 8.52 0.38 -24.20
CA VAL A 45 7.39 -0.11 -23.39
C VAL A 45 7.47 -1.63 -23.30
N ASP A 46 7.72 -2.16 -22.10
CA ASP A 46 7.85 -3.58 -21.85
C ASP A 46 7.13 -3.98 -20.56
N VAL A 47 5.87 -4.39 -20.72
CA VAL A 47 5.00 -4.81 -19.62
C VAL A 47 5.53 -6.09 -18.95
N ARG A 48 6.15 -6.99 -19.74
CA ARG A 48 6.71 -8.24 -19.20
C ARG A 48 7.86 -7.98 -18.24
N ARG A 49 8.74 -7.04 -18.58
CA ARG A 49 9.86 -6.62 -17.71
C ARG A 49 9.35 -6.09 -16.35
N VAL A 50 8.29 -5.26 -16.35
CA VAL A 50 7.67 -4.79 -15.12
C VAL A 50 7.02 -5.93 -14.33
N ALA A 51 6.30 -6.84 -15.02
CA ALA A 51 5.70 -8.01 -14.36
C ALA A 51 6.76 -8.92 -13.71
N GLU A 52 7.93 -9.10 -14.35
CA GLU A 52 9.05 -9.86 -13.78
C GLU A 52 9.65 -9.16 -12.56
N ALA A 53 9.79 -7.81 -12.58
CA ALA A 53 10.24 -7.04 -11.43
C ALA A 53 9.28 -7.20 -10.24
N ILE A 54 7.96 -7.14 -10.48
CA ILE A 54 6.95 -7.38 -9.45
C ILE A 54 7.02 -8.81 -8.92
N SER A 55 7.07 -9.80 -9.82
CA SER A 55 7.03 -11.22 -9.45
C SER A 55 8.25 -11.69 -8.65
N ARG A 56 9.42 -11.09 -8.86
CA ARG A 56 10.62 -11.34 -8.05
C ARG A 56 10.40 -11.06 -6.57
N GLU A 57 9.63 -10.02 -6.26
CA GLU A 57 9.32 -9.60 -4.89
C GLU A 57 8.18 -10.41 -4.25
N LYS A 58 7.42 -11.17 -5.03
CA LYS A 58 6.28 -11.99 -4.56
C LYS A 58 5.32 -11.20 -3.65
N PRO A 59 4.85 -10.01 -4.05
CA PRO A 59 3.93 -9.23 -3.24
C PRO A 59 2.54 -9.86 -3.23
N ASP A 60 1.82 -9.68 -2.13
CA ASP A 60 0.39 -10.00 -2.06
C ASP A 60 -0.48 -8.87 -2.63
N PHE A 61 -0.03 -7.61 -2.44
CA PHE A 61 -0.72 -6.40 -2.88
C PHE A 61 0.29 -5.39 -3.43
N VAL A 62 -0.02 -4.81 -4.59
CA VAL A 62 0.83 -3.83 -5.27
C VAL A 62 0.02 -2.60 -5.62
N GLY A 63 0.48 -1.43 -5.17
CA GLY A 63 0.00 -0.14 -5.66
C GLY A 63 0.89 0.33 -6.81
N LEU A 64 0.29 0.55 -7.96
CA LEU A 64 0.98 0.98 -9.18
C LEU A 64 0.58 2.41 -9.55
N ASN A 65 1.56 3.22 -9.88
CA ASN A 65 1.37 4.55 -10.44
C ASN A 65 1.87 4.62 -11.88
N GLU A 66 1.40 5.62 -12.62
CA GLU A 66 1.71 5.84 -14.03
C GLU A 66 1.33 4.66 -14.93
N VAL A 67 0.11 4.18 -14.78
CA VAL A 67 -0.40 3.03 -15.51
C VAL A 67 -1.23 3.51 -16.71
N ASP A 68 -0.85 3.12 -17.92
CA ASP A 68 -1.64 3.31 -19.13
C ASP A 68 -2.66 2.19 -19.30
N GLN A 69 -3.88 2.55 -19.72
CA GLN A 69 -4.87 1.61 -20.17
C GLN A 69 -5.24 1.93 -21.61
N CYS A 70 -4.87 1.06 -22.55
CA CYS A 70 -5.16 1.18 -23.97
C CYS A 70 -4.70 2.51 -24.63
N ALA A 71 -3.71 3.21 -24.04
CA ALA A 71 -3.20 4.45 -24.61
C ALA A 71 -2.32 4.19 -25.86
N LEU A 72 -2.39 5.08 -26.86
CA LEU A 72 -1.63 4.92 -28.09
C LEU A 72 -0.11 4.89 -27.87
N ARG A 73 0.42 5.72 -26.93
CA ARG A 73 1.87 5.77 -26.62
C ARG A 73 2.39 4.42 -26.10
N SER A 74 1.54 3.60 -25.54
CA SER A 74 1.83 2.27 -25.04
C SER A 74 1.24 1.16 -25.91
N HIS A 75 1.12 1.44 -27.23
CA HIS A 75 0.68 0.49 -28.25
C HIS A 75 -0.75 -0.07 -28.05
N GLY A 76 -1.62 0.64 -27.35
CA GLY A 76 -2.99 0.22 -27.06
C GLY A 76 -3.08 -0.95 -26.07
N ILE A 77 -2.01 -1.24 -25.32
CA ILE A 77 -2.00 -2.32 -24.33
C ILE A 77 -2.87 -1.92 -23.13
N ASP A 78 -3.74 -2.82 -22.67
CA ASP A 78 -4.36 -2.74 -21.36
C ASP A 78 -3.36 -3.21 -20.30
N MET A 79 -2.53 -2.28 -19.80
CA MET A 79 -1.46 -2.62 -18.86
C MET A 79 -1.97 -3.23 -17.55
N PRO A 80 -3.05 -2.71 -16.92
CA PRO A 80 -3.62 -3.36 -15.74
C PRO A 80 -3.95 -4.83 -15.97
N GLU A 81 -4.67 -5.13 -17.05
CA GLU A 81 -5.06 -6.50 -17.38
C GLU A 81 -3.84 -7.39 -17.65
N GLU A 82 -2.91 -6.91 -18.47
CA GLU A 82 -1.73 -7.69 -18.84
C GLU A 82 -0.77 -7.91 -17.66
N LEU A 83 -0.58 -6.91 -16.79
CA LEU A 83 0.18 -7.08 -15.55
C LEU A 83 -0.50 -8.09 -14.61
N GLY A 84 -1.83 -8.01 -14.45
CA GLY A 84 -2.59 -8.98 -13.69
C GLY A 84 -2.40 -10.40 -14.22
N ARG A 85 -2.52 -10.58 -15.53
CA ARG A 85 -2.32 -11.88 -16.20
C ARG A 85 -0.90 -12.44 -16.02
N LEU A 86 0.12 -11.59 -16.18
CA LEU A 86 1.53 -12.00 -16.10
C LEU A 86 1.99 -12.30 -14.68
N THR A 87 1.45 -11.60 -13.67
CA THR A 87 1.79 -11.79 -12.25
C THR A 87 0.91 -12.80 -11.54
N GLY A 88 -0.23 -13.19 -12.14
CA GLY A 88 -1.25 -14.04 -11.51
C GLY A 88 -2.08 -13.32 -10.46
N LEU A 89 -2.06 -11.97 -10.42
CA LEU A 89 -2.80 -11.15 -9.49
C LEU A 89 -4.05 -10.54 -10.16
N HIS A 90 -5.05 -10.20 -9.35
CA HIS A 90 -6.24 -9.48 -9.82
C HIS A 90 -5.92 -7.99 -9.98
N ALA A 91 -6.21 -7.44 -11.15
CA ALA A 91 -5.98 -6.03 -11.44
C ALA A 91 -7.26 -5.19 -11.23
N THR A 92 -7.10 -4.04 -10.60
CA THR A 92 -8.14 -3.00 -10.49
C THR A 92 -7.53 -1.68 -10.91
N PHE A 93 -8.18 -0.98 -11.85
CA PHE A 93 -7.69 0.29 -12.41
C PHE A 93 -8.57 1.47 -12.03
N ALA A 94 -7.95 2.63 -11.86
CA ALA A 94 -8.61 3.92 -11.72
C ALA A 94 -7.98 4.92 -12.69
N GLN A 95 -8.77 5.36 -13.66
CA GLN A 95 -8.37 6.40 -14.59
C GLN A 95 -8.33 7.76 -13.87
N ALA A 96 -7.22 8.46 -13.98
CA ALA A 96 -7.09 9.85 -13.57
C ALA A 96 -7.45 10.80 -14.74
N ILE A 97 -6.92 10.51 -15.92
CA ILE A 97 -7.19 11.30 -17.14
C ILE A 97 -7.40 10.39 -18.35
N PRO A 98 -8.19 10.82 -19.37
CA PRO A 98 -8.12 10.23 -20.70
C PRO A 98 -6.77 10.55 -21.35
N LEU A 99 -6.18 9.58 -22.04
CA LEU A 99 -4.88 9.74 -22.69
C LEU A 99 -4.85 9.01 -24.03
N GLN A 100 -4.71 9.75 -25.13
CA GLN A 100 -4.46 9.21 -26.48
C GLN A 100 -5.38 8.01 -26.86
N GLY A 101 -6.68 8.17 -26.63
CA GLY A 101 -7.68 7.16 -26.95
C GLY A 101 -7.91 6.10 -25.87
N GLY A 102 -7.09 6.08 -24.84
CA GLY A 102 -7.21 5.25 -23.65
C GLY A 102 -7.28 6.06 -22.36
N GLY A 103 -6.77 5.49 -21.25
CA GLY A 103 -6.68 6.11 -19.94
C GLY A 103 -5.27 6.08 -19.38
N TYR A 104 -5.02 6.96 -18.41
CA TYR A 104 -3.82 6.97 -17.58
C TYR A 104 -4.23 7.16 -16.13
N GLY A 105 -3.58 6.46 -15.23
CA GLY A 105 -3.92 6.56 -13.82
C GLY A 105 -3.13 5.60 -12.93
N ASN A 106 -3.85 4.99 -11.97
CA ASN A 106 -3.29 4.09 -10.99
C ASN A 106 -3.94 2.71 -11.07
N ALA A 107 -3.20 1.66 -10.66
CA ALA A 107 -3.76 0.33 -10.51
C ALA A 107 -3.39 -0.30 -9.16
N VAL A 108 -4.22 -1.22 -8.71
CA VAL A 108 -3.93 -2.14 -7.63
C VAL A 108 -3.90 -3.55 -8.20
N LEU A 109 -2.80 -4.27 -7.95
CA LEU A 109 -2.76 -5.72 -8.15
C LEU A 109 -2.90 -6.38 -6.77
N SER A 110 -3.70 -7.45 -6.68
CA SER A 110 -4.00 -8.11 -5.41
C SER A 110 -4.19 -9.61 -5.58
N ARG A 111 -3.79 -10.39 -4.56
CA ARG A 111 -3.96 -11.86 -4.56
C ARG A 111 -5.43 -12.30 -4.58
N GLU A 112 -6.34 -11.42 -4.20
CA GLU A 112 -7.78 -11.67 -4.14
C GLU A 112 -8.57 -10.51 -4.75
N LYS A 113 -9.78 -10.78 -5.24
CA LYS A 113 -10.66 -9.73 -5.76
C LYS A 113 -11.13 -8.80 -4.63
N PRO A 114 -11.14 -7.47 -4.84
CA PRO A 114 -11.66 -6.56 -3.84
C PRO A 114 -13.19 -6.74 -3.67
N LEU A 115 -13.66 -6.55 -2.43
CA LEU A 115 -15.08 -6.53 -2.07
C LEU A 115 -15.78 -5.27 -2.59
N SER A 116 -15.08 -4.15 -2.53
CA SER A 116 -15.53 -2.87 -3.07
C SER A 116 -14.35 -2.03 -3.55
N VAL A 117 -14.63 -1.03 -4.39
CA VAL A 117 -13.61 -0.15 -4.97
C VAL A 117 -14.06 1.30 -4.86
N LEU A 118 -13.22 2.14 -4.28
CA LEU A 118 -13.41 3.59 -4.18
C LEU A 118 -12.38 4.31 -5.06
N ARG A 119 -12.85 5.25 -5.88
CA ARG A 119 -12.04 6.12 -6.72
C ARG A 119 -12.31 7.57 -6.32
N VAL A 120 -11.29 8.25 -5.81
CA VAL A 120 -11.43 9.63 -5.34
C VAL A 120 -10.57 10.54 -6.20
N PRO A 121 -11.15 11.50 -6.91
CA PRO A 121 -10.40 12.50 -7.66
C PRO A 121 -9.47 13.28 -6.71
N LEU A 122 -8.24 13.51 -7.16
CA LEU A 122 -7.25 14.30 -6.45
C LEU A 122 -6.83 15.51 -7.28
N PRO A 123 -6.47 16.63 -6.65
CA PRO A 123 -6.10 17.85 -7.33
C PRO A 123 -4.73 17.74 -8.03
N GLY A 124 -4.56 18.51 -9.09
CA GLY A 124 -3.32 18.63 -9.84
C GLY A 124 -3.56 19.41 -11.14
N ARG A 125 -2.50 20.03 -11.71
CA ARG A 125 -2.56 20.53 -13.09
C ARG A 125 -2.85 19.39 -14.07
N GLU A 126 -2.25 18.23 -13.81
CA GLU A 126 -2.68 16.94 -14.32
C GLU A 126 -3.52 16.29 -13.21
N PRO A 127 -4.83 16.06 -13.44
CA PRO A 127 -5.68 15.42 -12.46
C PRO A 127 -5.11 14.08 -11.99
N ARG A 128 -5.30 13.79 -10.71
CA ARG A 128 -4.84 12.57 -10.04
C ARG A 128 -6.02 11.78 -9.50
N VAL A 129 -5.77 10.58 -9.04
CA VAL A 129 -6.80 9.72 -8.42
C VAL A 129 -6.21 8.93 -7.26
N LEU A 130 -6.96 8.82 -6.16
CA LEU A 130 -6.74 7.82 -5.14
C LEU A 130 -7.60 6.61 -5.50
N LEU A 131 -6.98 5.45 -5.65
CA LEU A 131 -7.63 4.16 -5.80
C LEU A 131 -7.54 3.41 -4.49
N LEU A 132 -8.69 3.02 -3.93
CA LEU A 132 -8.77 2.17 -2.74
C LEU A 132 -9.61 0.94 -3.03
N CYS A 133 -9.11 -0.22 -2.64
CA CYS A 133 -9.76 -1.52 -2.73
C CYS A 133 -10.03 -2.04 -1.32
N GLU A 134 -11.26 -2.46 -1.05
CA GLU A 134 -11.64 -3.10 0.21
C GLU A 134 -11.42 -4.59 0.13
N PHE A 135 -10.76 -5.14 1.14
CA PHE A 135 -10.58 -6.57 1.35
C PHE A 135 -11.22 -6.99 2.67
N ALA A 136 -11.21 -8.29 2.96
CA ALA A 136 -11.83 -8.81 4.18
C ALA A 136 -11.24 -8.16 5.45
N ASP A 137 -9.91 -8.05 5.54
CA ASP A 137 -9.19 -7.65 6.75
C ASP A 137 -8.72 -6.18 6.74
N PHE A 138 -8.66 -5.49 5.57
CA PHE A 138 -8.14 -4.13 5.43
C PHE A 138 -8.57 -3.45 4.11
N TRP A 139 -8.31 -2.13 4.03
CA TRP A 139 -8.27 -1.37 2.79
C TRP A 139 -6.84 -1.27 2.28
N PHE A 140 -6.65 -1.45 0.98
CA PHE A 140 -5.36 -1.22 0.33
C PHE A 140 -5.55 -0.37 -0.92
N GLY A 141 -4.67 0.61 -1.10
CA GLY A 141 -4.76 1.46 -2.28
C GLY A 141 -3.49 2.23 -2.59
N THR A 142 -3.59 3.07 -3.64
CA THR A 142 -2.46 3.83 -4.14
C THR A 142 -2.90 5.21 -4.64
N ALA A 143 -2.01 6.18 -4.47
CA ALA A 143 -2.19 7.55 -4.95
C ALA A 143 -0.89 8.09 -5.55
N HIS A 144 -0.98 8.74 -6.71
CA HIS A 144 0.11 9.52 -7.28
C HIS A 144 -0.18 11.01 -7.03
N PHE A 145 0.64 11.68 -6.21
CA PHE A 145 0.43 13.08 -5.87
C PHE A 145 0.90 14.00 -6.99
N ALA A 146 0.33 15.19 -7.03
CA ALA A 146 0.73 16.22 -7.98
C ALA A 146 2.12 16.80 -7.65
N LEU A 147 2.76 17.45 -8.64
CA LEU A 147 4.06 18.09 -8.46
C LEU A 147 4.00 19.39 -7.64
N GLN A 148 2.85 20.07 -7.59
CA GLN A 148 2.67 21.33 -6.88
C GLN A 148 2.39 21.08 -5.40
N GLU A 149 3.12 21.72 -4.51
CA GLU A 149 2.98 21.54 -3.05
C GLU A 149 1.57 21.86 -2.54
N THR A 150 0.94 22.91 -3.07
CA THR A 150 -0.45 23.26 -2.69
C THR A 150 -1.43 22.11 -2.98
N ASN A 151 -1.30 21.45 -4.15
CA ASN A 151 -2.12 20.33 -4.51
C ASN A 151 -1.80 19.09 -3.66
N ARG A 152 -0.52 18.88 -3.28
CA ARG A 152 -0.12 17.81 -2.37
C ARG A 152 -0.74 17.99 -0.98
N LEU A 153 -0.73 19.21 -0.44
CA LEU A 153 -1.38 19.52 0.84
C LEU A 153 -2.90 19.28 0.77
N GLU A 154 -3.55 19.72 -0.30
CA GLU A 154 -4.98 19.45 -0.53
C GLU A 154 -5.26 17.95 -0.66
N THR A 155 -4.40 17.20 -1.38
CA THR A 155 -4.49 15.74 -1.47
C THR A 155 -4.43 15.09 -0.09
N VAL A 156 -3.52 15.54 0.79
CA VAL A 156 -3.41 15.04 2.16
C VAL A 156 -4.69 15.25 2.94
N GLU A 157 -5.35 16.41 2.78
CA GLU A 157 -6.64 16.67 3.45
C GLU A 157 -7.81 15.83 2.89
N ILE A 158 -7.79 15.54 1.59
CA ILE A 158 -8.74 14.60 0.99
C ILE A 158 -8.53 13.19 1.56
N ILE A 159 -7.28 12.71 1.60
CA ILE A 159 -6.94 11.40 2.18
C ILE A 159 -7.34 11.35 3.66
N ARG A 160 -7.10 12.40 4.45
CA ARG A 160 -7.52 12.48 5.86
C ARG A 160 -9.03 12.25 6.02
N ARG A 161 -9.84 12.90 5.18
CA ARG A 161 -11.30 12.71 5.20
C ARG A 161 -11.70 11.27 4.90
N VAL A 162 -11.09 10.66 3.87
CA VAL A 162 -11.35 9.26 3.50
C VAL A 162 -10.94 8.31 4.62
N VAL A 163 -9.78 8.51 5.23
CA VAL A 163 -9.29 7.70 6.36
C VAL A 163 -10.27 7.80 7.54
N ASN A 164 -10.67 9.02 7.93
CA ASN A 164 -11.60 9.23 9.03
C ASN A 164 -12.97 8.56 8.77
N GLU A 165 -13.40 8.52 7.52
CA GLU A 165 -14.70 7.92 7.15
C GLU A 165 -14.62 6.39 7.06
N LYS A 166 -13.55 5.82 6.51
CA LYS A 166 -13.47 4.40 6.13
C LYS A 166 -12.61 3.54 7.05
N ALA A 167 -11.57 4.09 7.68
CA ALA A 167 -10.63 3.30 8.48
C ALA A 167 -11.15 2.90 9.87
N ALA A 168 -12.33 3.35 10.28
CA ALA A 168 -12.89 3.05 11.60
C ALA A 168 -13.12 1.55 11.83
N SER A 169 -13.37 0.77 10.78
CA SER A 169 -13.69 -0.65 10.87
C SER A 169 -12.52 -1.58 10.52
N LYS A 170 -11.63 -1.13 9.63
CA LYS A 170 -10.53 -1.93 9.09
C LYS A 170 -9.29 -1.06 8.90
N PRO A 171 -8.06 -1.59 9.09
CA PRO A 171 -6.83 -0.90 8.72
C PRO A 171 -6.87 -0.41 7.27
N MET A 172 -6.29 0.76 7.02
CA MET A 172 -6.17 1.30 5.68
C MET A 172 -4.70 1.53 5.33
N PHE A 173 -4.23 0.81 4.30
CA PHE A 173 -2.90 1.00 3.73
C PHE A 173 -3.01 1.84 2.46
N ILE A 174 -2.19 2.88 2.38
CA ILE A 174 -2.07 3.74 1.20
C ILE A 174 -0.61 3.75 0.76
N THR A 175 -0.38 3.49 -0.51
CA THR A 175 0.93 3.46 -1.16
C THR A 175 1.01 4.54 -2.24
N GLY A 176 2.18 4.74 -2.80
CA GLY A 176 2.35 5.47 -4.05
C GLY A 176 3.52 6.43 -4.08
N ASP A 177 3.69 7.02 -5.25
CA ASP A 177 4.56 8.16 -5.50
C ASP A 177 3.87 9.44 -5.01
N TRP A 178 4.34 9.97 -3.88
CA TRP A 178 3.75 11.18 -3.32
C TRP A 178 4.49 12.45 -3.72
N ASN A 179 5.50 12.34 -4.58
CA ASN A 179 6.28 13.48 -5.07
C ASN A 179 6.78 14.42 -3.94
N CYS A 180 7.02 13.85 -2.76
CA CYS A 180 7.38 14.55 -1.52
C CYS A 180 8.60 13.89 -0.88
N GLN A 181 9.58 14.69 -0.49
CA GLN A 181 10.66 14.21 0.39
C GLN A 181 10.16 14.04 1.83
N PRO A 182 10.80 13.19 2.66
CA PRO A 182 10.34 12.88 4.02
C PRO A 182 10.15 14.08 4.95
N GLU A 183 10.91 15.16 4.74
CA GLU A 183 10.90 16.38 5.56
C GLU A 183 9.89 17.44 5.08
N SER A 184 9.18 17.16 3.98
CA SER A 184 8.25 18.13 3.37
C SER A 184 6.98 18.34 4.20
N ALA A 185 6.36 19.51 4.05
CA ALA A 185 5.12 19.87 4.74
C ALA A 185 3.96 18.87 4.47
N PRO A 186 3.73 18.38 3.23
CA PRO A 186 2.71 17.37 2.99
C PRO A 186 2.95 16.07 3.78
N ILE A 187 4.19 15.59 3.87
CA ILE A 187 4.53 14.40 4.65
C ILE A 187 4.36 14.65 6.15
N ALA A 188 4.77 15.82 6.66
CA ALA A 188 4.55 16.19 8.05
C ALA A 188 3.05 16.22 8.40
N SER A 189 2.20 16.77 7.53
CA SER A 189 0.74 16.77 7.69
C SER A 189 0.18 15.34 7.67
N LEU A 190 0.60 14.51 6.70
CA LEU A 190 0.14 13.12 6.56
C LEU A 190 0.46 12.30 7.82
N ARG A 191 1.65 12.48 8.39
CA ARG A 191 2.06 11.79 9.63
C ARG A 191 1.16 12.06 10.84
N THR A 192 0.33 13.07 10.83
CA THR A 192 -0.62 13.33 11.94
C THR A 192 -1.73 12.28 12.02
N PHE A 193 -2.05 11.56 10.93
CA PHE A 193 -3.10 10.55 10.88
C PHE A 193 -2.71 9.23 10.19
N MET A 194 -1.57 9.19 9.47
CA MET A 194 -0.96 7.97 8.92
C MET A 194 0.38 7.70 9.59
N ALA A 195 0.77 6.44 9.67
CA ALA A 195 2.11 6.00 10.04
C ALA A 195 2.80 5.46 8.79
N ILE A 196 3.90 6.07 8.36
CA ILE A 196 4.74 5.55 7.28
C ILE A 196 5.45 4.31 7.83
N ILE A 197 5.31 3.19 7.13
CA ILE A 197 5.87 1.89 7.51
C ILE A 197 6.98 1.43 6.56
N SER A 198 7.18 2.13 5.46
CA SER A 198 8.29 1.91 4.54
C SER A 198 9.57 2.64 4.98
N ASN A 199 10.72 2.16 4.49
CA ASN A 199 12.01 2.81 4.73
C ASN A 199 12.05 4.19 4.03
N GLU A 200 12.31 5.25 4.78
CA GLU A 200 12.38 6.62 4.28
C GLU A 200 13.83 7.09 3.98
N LYS A 201 14.82 6.27 4.36
CA LYS A 201 16.24 6.53 4.10
C LYS A 201 16.72 5.70 2.90
N CYS A 202 16.07 5.89 1.76
CA CYS A 202 16.29 5.09 0.58
C CYS A 202 16.21 5.94 -0.69
N ARG A 203 16.49 5.34 -1.83
CA ARG A 203 16.31 5.96 -3.13
C ARG A 203 15.21 5.22 -3.90
N THR A 204 14.01 5.77 -3.89
CA THR A 204 12.89 5.25 -4.69
C THR A 204 12.83 5.89 -6.07
N PHE A 205 13.35 7.12 -6.25
CA PHE A 205 13.40 7.81 -7.54
C PHE A 205 14.85 8.04 -7.99
N HIS A 206 15.17 7.71 -9.23
CA HIS A 206 16.48 7.92 -9.85
C HIS A 206 16.43 8.65 -11.20
N GLY A 207 15.24 8.72 -11.87
CA GLY A 207 15.05 9.46 -13.12
C GLY A 207 15.97 8.99 -14.25
N PHE A 208 16.34 7.71 -14.28
CA PHE A 208 17.33 7.11 -15.19
C PHE A 208 18.73 7.78 -15.16
N LYS A 209 19.06 8.44 -14.06
CA LYS A 209 20.35 9.11 -13.90
C LYS A 209 21.26 8.31 -12.98
N LYS A 210 22.56 8.31 -13.27
CA LYS A 210 23.56 7.80 -12.33
C LYS A 210 23.64 8.74 -11.13
N HIS A 211 23.49 8.19 -9.94
CA HIS A 211 23.60 8.90 -8.67
C HIS A 211 24.75 8.36 -7.84
N ALA A 212 25.27 9.17 -6.91
CA ALA A 212 26.19 8.66 -5.90
C ALA A 212 25.49 7.58 -5.05
N PRO A 213 26.22 6.56 -4.55
CA PRO A 213 25.64 5.42 -3.82
C PRO A 213 24.73 5.83 -2.66
N ASP A 214 25.08 6.89 -1.94
CA ASP A 214 24.38 7.36 -0.74
C ASP A 214 23.30 8.42 -1.03
N THR A 215 22.95 8.66 -2.31
CA THR A 215 21.91 9.63 -2.65
C THR A 215 20.55 9.14 -2.17
N VAL A 216 19.94 9.87 -1.24
CA VAL A 216 18.56 9.65 -0.81
C VAL A 216 17.62 10.45 -1.68
N SER A 217 16.63 9.79 -2.28
CA SER A 217 15.52 10.41 -3.01
C SER A 217 14.28 9.56 -2.81
N CYS A 218 13.72 9.63 -1.60
CA CYS A 218 12.56 8.85 -1.19
C CYS A 218 11.31 9.69 -1.42
N ILE A 219 10.53 9.32 -2.43
CA ILE A 219 9.24 9.97 -2.77
C ILE A 219 8.10 8.96 -2.91
N ASP A 220 8.41 7.67 -2.85
CA ASP A 220 7.44 6.59 -2.81
C ASP A 220 7.31 6.02 -1.40
N TYR A 221 6.09 5.73 -0.97
CA TYR A 221 5.82 5.36 0.41
C TYR A 221 4.78 4.25 0.50
N ILE A 222 4.79 3.59 1.67
CA ILE A 222 3.72 2.72 2.15
C ILE A 222 3.39 3.19 3.57
N ALA A 223 2.13 3.53 3.82
CA ALA A 223 1.67 3.97 5.13
C ALA A 223 0.38 3.25 5.54
N VAL A 224 0.13 3.19 6.84
CA VAL A 224 -1.10 2.67 7.44
C VAL A 224 -1.74 3.76 8.30
N ASP A 225 -3.07 3.76 8.43
CA ASP A 225 -3.74 4.68 9.34
C ASP A 225 -3.24 4.50 10.79
N ARG A 226 -3.14 5.61 11.53
CA ARG A 226 -2.60 5.58 12.89
C ARG A 226 -3.45 4.78 13.87
N GLY A 227 -4.75 4.69 13.64
CA GLY A 227 -5.66 3.91 14.49
C GLY A 227 -5.34 2.43 14.46
N ALA A 228 -4.84 1.94 13.32
CA ALA A 228 -4.46 0.55 13.14
C ALA A 228 -2.96 0.28 13.30
N ALA A 229 -2.10 1.28 13.43
CA ALA A 229 -0.65 1.11 13.46
C ALA A 229 -0.16 0.10 14.51
N ALA A 230 -0.80 0.04 15.69
CA ALA A 230 -0.47 -0.92 16.74
C ALA A 230 -0.76 -2.39 16.37
N ARG A 231 -1.56 -2.62 15.33
CA ARG A 231 -1.90 -3.96 14.79
C ARG A 231 -0.93 -4.41 13.70
N VAL A 232 -0.01 -3.55 13.28
CA VAL A 232 0.92 -3.76 12.18
C VAL A 232 2.33 -3.85 12.72
N LYS A 233 2.94 -5.01 12.62
CA LYS A 233 4.36 -5.21 12.93
C LYS A 233 5.15 -5.30 11.63
N VAL A 234 5.97 -4.30 11.36
CA VAL A 234 6.89 -4.33 10.21
C VAL A 234 8.00 -5.35 10.51
N LYS A 235 8.14 -6.33 9.62
CA LYS A 235 9.23 -7.34 9.65
C LYS A 235 10.41 -6.91 8.83
N GLU A 236 10.13 -6.35 7.66
CA GLU A 236 11.12 -5.94 6.69
C GLU A 236 10.59 -4.76 5.86
N SER A 237 11.48 -3.85 5.50
CA SER A 237 11.22 -2.83 4.48
C SER A 237 12.48 -2.61 3.66
N HIS A 238 12.39 -2.77 2.35
CA HIS A 238 13.50 -2.57 1.43
C HIS A 238 13.05 -1.93 0.10
N VAL A 239 14.02 -1.44 -0.64
CA VAL A 239 13.89 -0.98 -2.02
C VAL A 239 14.71 -1.90 -2.88
N THR A 240 14.13 -2.35 -4.00
CA THR A 240 14.84 -3.21 -4.97
C THR A 240 15.40 -2.32 -6.08
N PRO A 241 16.72 -2.14 -6.16
CA PRO A 241 17.32 -1.33 -7.21
C PRO A 241 17.07 -1.93 -8.60
N ASP A 242 16.49 -1.11 -9.50
CA ASP A 242 16.28 -1.49 -10.90
C ASP A 242 16.35 -0.23 -11.77
N GLU A 243 17.54 0.05 -12.31
CA GLU A 243 17.80 1.25 -13.12
C GLU A 243 17.32 1.10 -14.58
N MET A 244 16.76 -0.06 -14.96
CA MET A 244 16.32 -0.34 -16.33
C MET A 244 14.81 -0.27 -16.51
N THR A 245 14.04 -0.81 -15.57
CA THR A 245 12.61 -1.10 -15.76
C THR A 245 11.72 0.13 -15.67
N SER A 246 11.99 1.02 -14.71
CA SER A 246 11.30 2.29 -14.48
C SER A 246 12.30 3.33 -14.01
N ASP A 247 11.96 4.60 -13.99
CA ASP A 247 12.74 5.67 -13.35
C ASP A 247 12.56 5.73 -11.83
N HIS A 248 11.69 4.88 -11.30
CA HIS A 248 11.54 4.57 -9.88
C HIS A 248 11.99 3.15 -9.55
N ASN A 249 12.42 2.96 -8.32
CA ASN A 249 12.64 1.65 -7.72
C ASN A 249 11.41 1.22 -6.91
N PRO A 250 10.96 -0.04 -6.99
CA PRO A 250 9.89 -0.51 -6.15
C PRO A 250 10.29 -0.54 -4.67
N ILE A 251 9.38 -0.16 -3.78
CA ILE A 251 9.53 -0.31 -2.35
C ILE A 251 8.60 -1.40 -1.83
N VAL A 252 9.14 -2.27 -0.98
CA VAL A 252 8.45 -3.45 -0.45
C VAL A 252 8.46 -3.41 1.06
N VAL A 253 7.33 -3.76 1.67
CA VAL A 253 7.18 -3.91 3.12
C VAL A 253 6.51 -5.24 3.43
N THR A 254 7.14 -6.06 4.27
CA THR A 254 6.54 -7.27 4.84
C THR A 254 6.07 -6.96 6.25
N ILE A 255 4.82 -7.25 6.53
CA ILE A 255 4.18 -7.01 7.82
C ILE A 255 3.57 -8.28 8.40
N ASP A 256 3.48 -8.36 9.73
CA ASP A 256 2.50 -9.19 10.42
C ASP A 256 1.31 -8.29 10.77
N LEU A 257 0.13 -8.62 10.26
CA LEU A 257 -1.12 -7.94 10.57
C LEU A 257 -1.92 -8.77 11.57
N THR A 258 -2.11 -8.23 12.79
CA THR A 258 -2.94 -8.85 13.81
C THR A 258 -4.42 -8.60 13.49
N LYS A 259 -5.21 -9.66 13.41
CA LYS A 259 -6.66 -9.56 13.21
C LYS A 259 -7.32 -8.83 14.39
N GLY A 260 -8.27 -7.94 14.09
CA GLY A 260 -9.04 -7.24 15.13
C GLY A 260 -9.97 -8.19 15.90
N PRO A 261 -10.43 -7.79 17.09
CA PRO A 261 -11.40 -8.56 17.87
C PRO A 261 -12.78 -8.49 17.18
N GLY A 262 -13.04 -9.31 16.18
CA GLY A 262 -14.33 -9.26 15.48
C GLY A 262 -14.53 -10.31 14.39
N HIS A 263 -13.54 -11.11 14.10
CA HIS A 263 -13.64 -12.19 13.10
C HIS A 263 -13.58 -13.56 13.77
N LEU A 264 -14.55 -13.82 14.65
CA LEU A 264 -14.94 -15.19 14.96
C LEU A 264 -16.03 -15.55 13.94
N HIS A 265 -15.69 -16.41 12.97
CA HIS A 265 -16.65 -17.09 12.10
C HIS A 265 -17.43 -18.10 12.87
#